data_9fd510063baf47fbad0a4dcb76b0ab42
#
_entry.id   9fd510063baf47fbad0a4dcb76b0ab42
#
_cell.length_a   1.000
_cell.length_b   1.000
_cell.length_c   1.000
_cell.angle_alpha   90.00
_cell.angle_beta   90.00
_cell.angle_gamma   90.00
#
_symmetry.space_group_name_H-M   'P 1'
#
loop_
_entity.id
_entity.type
_entity.pdbx_description
1 polymer ?
#
loop_
_entity_poly.entity_id
_entity_poly.type
_entity_poly.pdbx_seq_one_letter_code
_entity_poly.pdbx_strand_id
1 'polypeptide(L)'
;MATDGLPEAGRAKLRIFQKMERDPSRSPAPVDQYHTALVMGDLGSLQPLMAQHYGDANVVFEIHKNEMEWQVKSPATFGLSGLWSLEYKRELTNPLCITAGHGHADCVRHLLRRDADVNAAPGGKSALHEACRGGHTACAELLLEHRADPDLPSEEGLAPLHLCTSPNTLGCAQVLVKHGALVNQASSEGRESPLHVAAKHGLRDHTLLYLQHGASVDNRNSREETPLSVACGRAREPYEQERYLEVCRLLLRHGADANATDEEEKSPLHKACKNASYLLVQLLLQNQAKVNVFDYNGTSPMACVLQSASFKRECRPHRTVQMLLNHGSQRIWPGAFEKVLKSCASTPEVIGILFNSYSKLRVSEKWREVIPEDVFQMHQPFYQSLFMLSHTPRCLQHLCRCAVRKHLGSKCWSCIPQLPVPEPLKHYLLLEPEGLLL
;
A
#
# COMPACT_ATOMS: atom_id res chain seq x y z
N MET A 1 17.36 36.79 39.17
CA MET A 1 15.98 36.34 39.06
C MET A 1 15.50 36.81 37.70
N ALA A 2 15.66 35.98 36.72
CA ALA A 2 15.16 36.18 35.35
C ALA A 2 14.26 34.97 35.05
N THR A 3 13.00 35.23 34.85
CA THR A 3 12.03 34.27 34.38
C THR A 3 12.06 34.32 32.86
N ASP A 4 12.76 33.37 32.25
CA ASP A 4 12.77 33.17 30.81
C ASP A 4 11.40 32.68 30.37
N GLY A 5 10.73 33.51 29.57
CA GLY A 5 9.50 33.17 28.88
C GLY A 5 9.78 32.14 27.79
N LEU A 6 9.03 31.04 27.82
CA LEU A 6 8.94 30.08 26.74
C LEU A 6 8.53 30.79 25.43
N PRO A 7 9.13 30.46 24.27
CA PRO A 7 8.73 31.04 23.00
C PRO A 7 7.28 30.67 22.69
N GLU A 8 6.46 31.68 22.41
CA GLU A 8 5.11 31.51 21.89
C GLU A 8 5.16 30.62 20.63
N ALA A 9 4.60 29.42 20.75
CA ALA A 9 4.37 28.54 19.61
C ALA A 9 3.57 29.33 18.56
N GLY A 10 4.15 29.48 17.37
CA GLY A 10 3.70 30.39 16.33
C GLY A 10 2.22 30.17 15.97
N ARG A 11 1.42 31.19 16.21
CA ARG A 11 0.08 31.29 15.66
C ARG A 11 0.21 31.47 14.15
N ALA A 12 -0.41 30.56 13.37
CA ALA A 12 -0.54 30.72 11.93
C ALA A 12 -1.12 32.10 11.62
N LYS A 13 -0.47 32.88 10.75
CA LYS A 13 -1.00 34.18 10.34
C LYS A 13 -2.15 33.94 9.36
N LEU A 14 -3.34 34.24 9.80
CA LEU A 14 -4.58 34.11 9.02
C LEU A 14 -4.87 35.43 8.29
N ARG A 15 -5.14 35.36 6.97
CA ARG A 15 -5.58 36.49 6.17
C ARG A 15 -6.79 36.10 5.33
N ILE A 16 -7.72 37.02 5.11
CA ILE A 16 -8.81 36.85 4.17
C ILE A 16 -8.42 37.50 2.84
N PHE A 17 -8.45 36.73 1.78
CA PHE A 17 -8.34 37.21 0.41
C PHE A 17 -9.74 37.63 -0.07
N GLN A 18 -10.10 38.90 0.20
CA GLN A 18 -11.24 39.51 -0.47
C GLN A 18 -10.80 40.84 -1.06
N LYS A 19 -11.12 41.06 -2.35
CA LYS A 19 -11.25 42.39 -2.94
C LYS A 19 -12.49 43.04 -2.33
N MET A 20 -12.43 43.40 -1.04
CA MET A 20 -13.47 44.26 -0.45
C MET A 20 -13.16 45.68 -0.81
N GLU A 21 -14.09 46.40 -1.45
CA GLU A 21 -14.17 47.82 -1.34
C GLU A 21 -14.26 48.15 0.16
N ARG A 22 -13.20 48.70 0.70
CA ARG A 22 -13.10 49.06 2.12
C ARG A 22 -14.12 50.17 2.39
N ASP A 23 -15.18 49.82 3.05
CA ASP A 23 -16.00 50.81 3.74
C ASP A 23 -15.24 51.22 5.02
N PRO A 24 -14.73 52.47 5.11
CA PRO A 24 -13.91 52.91 6.21
C PRO A 24 -14.63 53.01 7.56
N SER A 25 -15.96 52.79 7.60
CA SER A 25 -16.80 52.91 8.80
C SER A 25 -16.96 51.62 9.60
N ARG A 26 -16.45 50.46 9.12
CA ARG A 26 -16.59 49.15 9.81
C ARG A 26 -15.34 48.82 10.61
N SER A 27 -15.52 48.38 11.86
CA SER A 27 -14.46 47.84 12.70
C SER A 27 -13.76 46.64 12.00
N PRO A 28 -12.47 46.37 12.21
CA PRO A 28 -11.79 45.25 11.62
C PRO A 28 -12.52 43.94 11.97
N ALA A 29 -12.88 43.19 10.94
CA ALA A 29 -13.64 41.96 11.09
C ALA A 29 -12.82 40.91 11.90
N PRO A 30 -13.41 40.21 12.87
CA PRO A 30 -12.70 39.25 13.72
C PRO A 30 -12.44 37.94 12.97
N VAL A 31 -11.45 37.94 12.08
CA VAL A 31 -11.08 36.81 11.20
C VAL A 31 -10.80 35.52 12.00
N ASP A 32 -10.06 35.67 13.10
CA ASP A 32 -9.69 34.54 13.95
C ASP A 32 -10.92 33.91 14.63
N GLN A 33 -11.91 34.74 15.03
CA GLN A 33 -13.15 34.24 15.62
C GLN A 33 -13.99 33.51 14.57
N TYR A 34 -14.07 34.04 13.36
CA TYR A 34 -14.79 33.39 12.26
C TYR A 34 -14.16 32.05 11.88
N HIS A 35 -12.86 32.02 11.69
CA HIS A 35 -12.14 30.78 11.42
C HIS A 35 -12.31 29.77 12.57
N THR A 36 -12.20 30.22 13.82
CA THR A 36 -12.38 29.32 14.99
C THR A 36 -13.79 28.75 15.05
N ALA A 37 -14.82 29.57 14.79
CA ALA A 37 -16.22 29.10 14.73
C ALA A 37 -16.41 28.03 13.65
N LEU A 38 -15.77 28.19 12.48
CA LEU A 38 -15.81 27.18 11.40
C LEU A 38 -15.13 25.86 11.79
N VAL A 39 -13.93 25.95 12.40
CA VAL A 39 -13.16 24.78 12.83
C VAL A 39 -13.84 24.02 13.98
N MET A 40 -14.46 24.76 14.90
CA MET A 40 -15.16 24.15 16.05
C MET A 40 -16.61 23.76 15.74
N GLY A 41 -17.14 24.18 14.59
CA GLY A 41 -18.53 23.91 14.20
C GLY A 41 -19.57 24.68 15.02
N ASP A 42 -19.16 25.82 15.60
CA ASP A 42 -20.05 26.63 16.43
C ASP A 42 -20.98 27.49 15.55
N LEU A 43 -22.12 26.89 15.22
CA LEU A 43 -23.16 27.54 14.42
C LEU A 43 -23.72 28.79 15.12
N GLY A 44 -23.78 28.82 16.46
CA GLY A 44 -24.26 29.94 17.25
C GLY A 44 -23.40 31.18 17.08
N SER A 45 -22.09 31.03 17.08
CA SER A 45 -21.13 32.13 16.79
C SER A 45 -21.02 32.42 15.30
N LEU A 46 -21.14 31.40 14.44
CA LEU A 46 -21.02 31.56 13.00
C LEU A 46 -22.10 32.45 12.38
N GLN A 47 -23.35 32.22 12.76
CA GLN A 47 -24.48 32.97 12.20
C GLN A 47 -24.41 34.49 12.38
N PRO A 48 -24.17 35.05 13.61
CA PRO A 48 -24.03 36.49 13.79
C PRO A 48 -22.79 37.07 13.10
N LEU A 49 -21.68 36.33 13.09
CA LEU A 49 -20.47 36.77 12.41
C LEU A 49 -20.67 36.89 10.89
N MET A 50 -21.38 35.94 10.28
CA MET A 50 -21.75 36.02 8.87
C MET A 50 -22.74 37.17 8.59
N ALA A 51 -23.72 37.38 9.45
CA ALA A 51 -24.68 38.44 9.26
C ALA A 51 -24.07 39.84 9.38
N GLN A 52 -23.11 40.04 10.28
CA GLN A 52 -22.50 41.32 10.57
C GLN A 52 -21.26 41.65 9.72
N HIS A 53 -20.43 40.67 9.43
CA HIS A 53 -19.08 40.90 8.86
C HIS A 53 -18.83 40.13 7.55
N TYR A 54 -19.41 38.92 7.38
CA TYR A 54 -19.08 38.01 6.28
C TYR A 54 -20.37 37.59 5.55
N GLY A 55 -21.00 38.56 4.84
CA GLY A 55 -22.22 38.28 4.07
C GLY A 55 -22.02 37.30 2.92
N ASP A 56 -20.80 37.22 2.39
CA ASP A 56 -20.40 36.29 1.33
C ASP A 56 -19.87 34.98 1.95
N ALA A 57 -20.53 33.86 1.62
CA ALA A 57 -20.13 32.53 2.06
C ALA A 57 -18.88 31.99 1.32
N ASN A 58 -18.46 32.67 0.24
CA ASN A 58 -17.35 32.25 -0.63
C ASN A 58 -16.00 32.93 -0.29
N VAL A 59 -15.88 33.46 0.92
CA VAL A 59 -14.66 34.08 1.40
C VAL A 59 -13.48 33.08 1.35
N VAL A 60 -12.33 33.49 0.83
CA VAL A 60 -11.13 32.67 0.78
C VAL A 60 -10.20 33.04 1.92
N PHE A 61 -9.81 32.06 2.72
CA PHE A 61 -8.77 32.18 3.75
C PHE A 61 -7.42 31.81 3.17
N GLU A 62 -6.40 32.60 3.47
CA GLU A 62 -5.00 32.26 3.28
C GLU A 62 -4.38 31.93 4.64
N ILE A 63 -3.95 30.69 4.81
CA ILE A 63 -3.36 30.18 6.03
C ILE A 63 -1.85 30.01 5.79
N HIS A 64 -1.02 30.77 6.50
CA HIS A 64 0.42 30.61 6.47
C HIS A 64 0.83 29.55 7.50
N LYS A 65 1.32 28.40 7.03
CA LYS A 65 1.88 27.36 7.88
C LYS A 65 3.31 27.72 8.30
N ASN A 66 3.73 27.25 9.48
CA ASN A 66 5.12 27.44 9.94
C ASN A 66 6.15 26.58 9.18
N GLU A 67 5.72 25.83 8.19
CA GLU A 67 6.56 25.04 7.31
C GLU A 67 7.01 25.91 6.12
N MET A 68 8.30 25.81 5.79
CA MET A 68 8.86 26.50 4.61
C MET A 68 9.01 25.50 3.46
N GLU A 69 8.67 25.95 2.26
CA GLU A 69 8.84 25.19 1.03
C GLU A 69 9.59 25.98 -0.04
N TRP A 70 10.29 25.26 -0.92
CA TRP A 70 10.98 25.89 -2.05
C TRP A 70 9.98 26.19 -3.16
N GLN A 71 9.85 27.46 -3.53
CA GLN A 71 9.03 27.87 -4.66
C GLN A 71 9.89 28.36 -5.84
N VAL A 72 9.48 27.98 -7.05
CA VAL A 72 10.14 28.41 -8.29
C VAL A 72 9.68 29.83 -8.62
N LYS A 73 10.59 30.81 -8.53
CA LYS A 73 10.31 32.19 -8.97
C LYS A 73 10.47 32.36 -10.49
N SER A 74 11.38 31.59 -11.08
CA SER A 74 11.58 31.59 -12.53
C SER A 74 12.01 30.19 -12.94
N PRO A 75 11.34 29.56 -13.94
CA PRO A 75 11.74 28.26 -14.43
C PRO A 75 13.14 28.34 -15.07
N ALA A 76 13.87 27.24 -15.03
CA ALA A 76 15.16 27.13 -15.68
C ALA A 76 14.99 27.29 -17.22
N THR A 77 15.72 28.22 -17.82
CA THR A 77 15.81 28.41 -19.26
C THR A 77 17.23 28.14 -19.71
N PHE A 78 17.40 27.46 -20.83
CA PHE A 78 18.65 27.10 -21.49
C PHE A 78 19.95 27.42 -20.74
N GLY A 79 20.43 26.49 -19.90
CA GLY A 79 21.74 26.58 -19.25
C GLY A 79 21.83 27.44 -17.99
N LEU A 80 20.73 28.07 -17.56
CA LEU A 80 20.65 28.82 -16.31
C LEU A 80 19.82 28.02 -15.29
N SER A 81 20.33 27.92 -14.04
CA SER A 81 19.54 27.38 -12.92
C SER A 81 18.35 28.29 -12.65
N GLY A 82 17.15 27.71 -12.49
CA GLY A 82 15.96 28.47 -12.10
C GLY A 82 16.15 29.19 -10.78
N LEU A 83 15.47 30.34 -10.62
CA LEU A 83 15.44 31.07 -9.35
C LEU A 83 14.43 30.41 -8.41
N TRP A 84 14.89 30.00 -7.24
CA TRP A 84 14.10 29.40 -6.17
C TRP A 84 14.10 30.33 -4.96
N SER A 85 12.96 30.42 -4.27
CA SER A 85 12.86 31.08 -2.98
C SER A 85 12.28 30.12 -1.95
N LEU A 86 12.76 30.24 -0.72
CA LEU A 86 12.19 29.53 0.42
C LEU A 86 11.07 30.40 1.01
N GLU A 87 9.83 29.95 0.88
CA GLU A 87 8.66 30.70 1.34
C GLU A 87 7.85 29.85 2.32
N TYR A 88 7.09 30.53 3.19
CA TYR A 88 6.15 29.80 4.05
C TYR A 88 5.08 29.13 3.20
N LYS A 89 4.79 27.87 3.53
CA LYS A 89 3.72 27.12 2.89
C LYS A 89 2.39 27.83 3.10
N ARG A 90 1.72 28.16 2.00
CA ARG A 90 0.42 28.83 1.99
C ARG A 90 -0.66 27.83 1.63
N GLU A 91 -1.73 27.83 2.39
CA GLU A 91 -2.93 27.03 2.11
C GLU A 91 -4.11 27.97 1.88
N LEU A 92 -4.76 27.82 0.74
CA LEU A 92 -5.99 28.53 0.45
C LEU A 92 -7.18 27.62 0.76
N THR A 93 -8.18 28.15 1.44
CA THR A 93 -9.38 27.40 1.78
C THR A 93 -10.59 28.35 1.89
N ASN A 94 -11.80 27.79 1.99
CA ASN A 94 -13.02 28.56 2.20
C ASN A 94 -13.84 27.99 3.36
N PRO A 95 -14.88 28.71 3.86
CA PRO A 95 -15.71 28.25 4.96
C PRO A 95 -16.30 26.85 4.74
N LEU A 96 -16.74 26.56 3.50
CA LEU A 96 -17.35 25.29 3.17
C LEU A 96 -16.33 24.13 3.23
N CYS A 97 -15.10 24.33 2.73
CA CYS A 97 -14.02 23.34 2.84
C CYS A 97 -13.62 23.07 4.30
N ILE A 98 -13.50 24.13 5.11
CA ILE A 98 -13.15 24.00 6.53
C ILE A 98 -14.22 23.19 7.26
N THR A 99 -15.48 23.58 7.18
CA THR A 99 -16.58 22.92 7.90
C THR A 99 -16.79 21.48 7.44
N ALA A 100 -16.67 21.23 6.14
CA ALA A 100 -16.78 19.89 5.56
C ALA A 100 -15.61 18.96 6.00
N GLY A 101 -14.39 19.50 6.04
CA GLY A 101 -13.19 18.77 6.47
C GLY A 101 -13.17 18.41 7.96
N HIS A 102 -13.90 19.15 8.79
CA HIS A 102 -14.08 18.87 10.22
C HIS A 102 -15.40 18.15 10.55
N GLY A 103 -16.27 17.93 9.56
CA GLY A 103 -17.50 17.13 9.73
C GLY A 103 -18.68 17.90 10.31
N HIS A 104 -18.69 19.22 10.26
CA HIS A 104 -19.74 20.06 10.85
C HIS A 104 -20.93 20.23 9.90
N ALA A 105 -21.77 19.20 9.81
CA ALA A 105 -22.90 19.13 8.85
C ALA A 105 -23.89 20.30 8.97
N ASP A 106 -24.15 20.80 10.17
CA ASP A 106 -25.06 21.94 10.36
C ASP A 106 -24.48 23.25 9.85
N CYS A 107 -23.17 23.46 10.01
CA CYS A 107 -22.47 24.61 9.43
C CYS A 107 -22.43 24.49 7.89
N VAL A 108 -22.15 23.30 7.34
CA VAL A 108 -22.22 23.03 5.90
C VAL A 108 -23.62 23.38 5.35
N ARG A 109 -24.71 22.90 6.00
CA ARG A 109 -26.06 23.19 5.61
C ARG A 109 -26.38 24.70 5.66
N HIS A 110 -25.87 25.40 6.68
CA HIS A 110 -26.07 26.85 6.80
C HIS A 110 -25.36 27.62 5.68
N LEU A 111 -24.09 27.25 5.38
CA LEU A 111 -23.32 27.88 4.30
C LEU A 111 -23.95 27.65 2.93
N LEU A 112 -24.42 26.43 2.63
CA LEU A 112 -25.12 26.09 1.38
C LEU A 112 -26.42 26.89 1.20
N ARG A 113 -27.18 27.14 2.29
CA ARG A 113 -28.36 28.01 2.27
C ARG A 113 -28.03 29.51 2.04
N ARG A 114 -26.78 29.88 2.18
CA ARG A 114 -26.22 31.21 1.92
C ARG A 114 -25.48 31.29 0.59
N ASP A 115 -25.84 30.41 -0.35
CA ASP A 115 -25.28 30.34 -1.70
C ASP A 115 -23.76 30.15 -1.75
N ALA A 116 -23.21 29.38 -0.80
CA ALA A 116 -21.81 28.92 -0.90
C ALA A 116 -21.64 28.07 -2.16
N ASP A 117 -20.59 28.38 -2.96
CA ASP A 117 -20.27 27.59 -4.15
C ASP A 117 -19.76 26.20 -3.73
N VAL A 118 -20.56 25.18 -3.99
CA VAL A 118 -20.32 23.80 -3.59
C VAL A 118 -19.09 23.19 -4.26
N ASN A 119 -18.70 23.68 -5.45
CA ASN A 119 -17.57 23.20 -6.23
C ASN A 119 -16.32 24.10 -6.13
N ALA A 120 -16.39 25.18 -5.34
CA ALA A 120 -15.22 26.03 -5.14
C ALA A 120 -14.05 25.27 -4.51
N ALA A 121 -12.89 25.39 -5.12
CA ALA A 121 -11.65 24.71 -4.70
C ALA A 121 -10.48 25.70 -4.65
N PRO A 122 -10.48 26.72 -3.75
CA PRO A 122 -9.48 27.77 -3.74
C PRO A 122 -8.06 27.25 -3.47
N GLY A 123 -7.90 26.15 -2.74
CA GLY A 123 -6.65 25.45 -2.49
C GLY A 123 -6.51 24.14 -3.28
N GLY A 124 -7.15 24.06 -4.43
CA GLY A 124 -7.10 22.88 -5.30
C GLY A 124 -7.98 21.71 -4.84
N LYS A 125 -8.62 21.79 -3.66
CA LYS A 125 -9.53 20.75 -3.10
C LYS A 125 -10.86 21.38 -2.74
N SER A 126 -11.97 20.80 -3.24
CA SER A 126 -13.31 21.23 -2.90
C SER A 126 -13.76 20.71 -1.53
N ALA A 127 -14.88 21.22 -1.02
CA ALA A 127 -15.47 20.75 0.23
C ALA A 127 -15.77 19.24 0.22
N LEU A 128 -16.15 18.68 -0.93
CA LEU A 128 -16.39 17.24 -1.09
C LEU A 128 -15.10 16.41 -0.94
N HIS A 129 -13.98 16.91 -1.46
CA HIS A 129 -12.68 16.29 -1.24
C HIS A 129 -12.31 16.23 0.25
N GLU A 130 -12.50 17.36 0.97
CA GLU A 130 -12.19 17.44 2.39
C GLU A 130 -13.10 16.54 3.24
N ALA A 131 -14.42 16.51 2.93
CA ALA A 131 -15.37 15.61 3.59
C ALA A 131 -14.98 14.13 3.38
N CYS A 132 -14.61 13.74 2.16
CA CYS A 132 -14.20 12.36 1.84
C CYS A 132 -12.89 11.98 2.54
N ARG A 133 -11.89 12.87 2.56
CA ARG A 133 -10.63 12.66 3.26
C ARG A 133 -10.84 12.46 4.77
N GLY A 134 -11.76 13.22 5.37
CA GLY A 134 -12.09 13.13 6.78
C GLY A 134 -13.04 11.97 7.14
N GLY A 135 -13.71 11.37 6.17
CA GLY A 135 -14.74 10.34 6.40
C GLY A 135 -16.08 10.89 6.89
N HIS A 136 -16.37 12.15 6.60
CA HIS A 136 -17.56 12.87 7.06
C HIS A 136 -18.75 12.63 6.14
N THR A 137 -19.38 11.47 6.25
CA THR A 137 -20.46 11.01 5.35
C THR A 137 -21.63 11.98 5.29
N ALA A 138 -22.09 12.54 6.43
CA ALA A 138 -23.20 13.49 6.44
C ALA A 138 -22.89 14.79 5.68
N CYS A 139 -21.65 15.29 5.74
CA CYS A 139 -21.22 16.45 4.96
C CYS A 139 -21.15 16.11 3.47
N ALA A 140 -20.60 14.94 3.11
CA ALA A 140 -20.53 14.49 1.73
C ALA A 140 -21.94 14.34 1.10
N GLU A 141 -22.88 13.77 1.85
CA GLU A 141 -24.28 13.61 1.40
C GLU A 141 -24.95 14.98 1.15
N LEU A 142 -24.82 15.92 2.11
CA LEU A 142 -25.35 17.28 1.96
C LEU A 142 -24.75 18.01 0.74
N LEU A 143 -23.45 17.89 0.52
CA LEU A 143 -22.79 18.53 -0.63
C LEU A 143 -23.32 17.94 -1.95
N LEU A 144 -23.45 16.62 -2.06
CA LEU A 144 -23.95 15.95 -3.25
C LEU A 144 -25.43 16.25 -3.50
N GLU A 145 -26.27 16.35 -2.46
CA GLU A 145 -27.67 16.82 -2.58
C GLU A 145 -27.76 18.25 -3.14
N HIS A 146 -26.75 19.10 -2.86
CA HIS A 146 -26.63 20.45 -3.42
C HIS A 146 -25.80 20.51 -4.70
N ARG A 147 -25.70 19.38 -5.43
CA ARG A 147 -25.07 19.24 -6.76
C ARG A 147 -23.57 19.48 -6.76
N ALA A 148 -22.88 19.07 -5.70
CA ALA A 148 -21.43 18.92 -5.79
C ALA A 148 -21.09 17.92 -6.90
N ASP A 149 -20.08 18.22 -7.70
CA ASP A 149 -19.58 17.30 -8.72
C ASP A 149 -18.80 16.15 -8.04
N PRO A 150 -19.29 14.89 -8.12
CA PRO A 150 -18.65 13.76 -7.47
C PRO A 150 -17.29 13.38 -8.09
N ASP A 151 -17.02 13.87 -9.30
CA ASP A 151 -15.82 13.54 -10.08
C ASP A 151 -14.88 14.72 -10.29
N LEU A 152 -15.15 15.86 -9.63
CA LEU A 152 -14.32 17.05 -9.72
C LEU A 152 -12.87 16.70 -9.39
N PRO A 153 -11.88 16.93 -10.29
CA PRO A 153 -10.49 16.67 -9.96
C PRO A 153 -9.93 17.77 -9.06
N SER A 154 -9.12 17.37 -8.08
CA SER A 154 -8.28 18.30 -7.30
C SER A 154 -7.14 18.84 -8.16
N GLU A 155 -6.35 19.81 -7.64
CA GLU A 155 -5.11 20.27 -8.28
C GLU A 155 -4.12 19.13 -8.55
N GLU A 156 -4.11 18.11 -7.68
CA GLU A 156 -3.31 16.87 -7.83
C GLU A 156 -3.95 15.89 -8.85
N GLY A 157 -5.09 16.25 -9.44
CA GLY A 157 -5.86 15.40 -10.36
C GLY A 157 -6.53 14.20 -9.71
N LEU A 158 -6.86 14.30 -8.43
CA LEU A 158 -7.55 13.27 -7.65
C LEU A 158 -9.04 13.59 -7.56
N ALA A 159 -9.91 12.66 -7.91
CA ALA A 159 -11.35 12.76 -7.61
C ALA A 159 -11.63 12.42 -6.13
N PRO A 160 -12.80 12.82 -5.56
CA PRO A 160 -13.14 12.51 -4.17
C PRO A 160 -13.04 11.04 -3.79
N LEU A 161 -13.34 10.09 -4.69
CA LEU A 161 -13.20 8.65 -4.45
C LEU A 161 -11.73 8.23 -4.17
N HIS A 162 -10.74 8.92 -4.74
CA HIS A 162 -9.32 8.63 -4.48
C HIS A 162 -8.88 8.99 -3.06
N LEU A 163 -9.63 9.88 -2.39
CA LEU A 163 -9.35 10.29 -1.01
C LEU A 163 -9.97 9.39 0.04
N CYS A 164 -10.77 8.40 -0.37
CA CYS A 164 -11.32 7.38 0.50
C CYS A 164 -10.26 6.31 0.84
N THR A 165 -9.30 6.65 1.70
CA THR A 165 -8.07 5.87 1.98
C THR A 165 -8.08 5.13 3.32
N SER A 166 -9.17 5.20 4.09
CA SER A 166 -9.29 4.57 5.41
C SER A 166 -10.65 3.88 5.58
N PRO A 167 -10.77 2.93 6.52
CA PRO A 167 -12.06 2.25 6.78
C PRO A 167 -13.21 3.22 7.10
N ASN A 168 -12.92 4.33 7.76
CA ASN A 168 -13.91 5.34 8.16
C ASN A 168 -14.53 6.08 6.96
N THR A 169 -13.89 6.04 5.79
CA THR A 169 -14.34 6.72 4.58
C THR A 169 -15.32 5.89 3.73
N LEU A 170 -15.66 4.67 4.18
CA LEU A 170 -16.57 3.79 3.44
C LEU A 170 -17.94 4.44 3.19
N GLY A 171 -18.49 5.13 4.20
CA GLY A 171 -19.77 5.84 4.06
C GLY A 171 -19.70 6.92 2.97
N CYS A 172 -18.61 7.68 2.91
CA CYS A 172 -18.40 8.67 1.84
C CYS A 172 -18.31 7.99 0.47
N ALA A 173 -17.56 6.89 0.35
CA ALA A 173 -17.46 6.14 -0.91
C ALA A 173 -18.81 5.60 -1.37
N GLN A 174 -19.66 5.09 -0.45
CA GLN A 174 -21.01 4.63 -0.75
C GLN A 174 -21.91 5.75 -1.26
N VAL A 175 -21.88 6.91 -0.60
CA VAL A 175 -22.67 8.08 -1.01
C VAL A 175 -22.21 8.61 -2.36
N LEU A 176 -20.90 8.72 -2.60
CA LEU A 176 -20.33 9.12 -3.89
C LEU A 176 -20.81 8.20 -5.03
N VAL A 177 -20.69 6.89 -4.86
CA VAL A 177 -21.10 5.91 -5.86
C VAL A 177 -22.61 5.95 -6.10
N LYS A 178 -23.41 6.13 -5.04
CA LYS A 178 -24.88 6.33 -5.13
C LYS A 178 -25.24 7.55 -5.96
N HIS A 179 -24.44 8.63 -5.90
CA HIS A 179 -24.62 9.85 -6.69
C HIS A 179 -23.90 9.84 -8.04
N GLY A 180 -23.45 8.67 -8.50
CA GLY A 180 -22.93 8.44 -9.84
C GLY A 180 -21.44 8.72 -10.05
N ALA A 181 -20.65 8.77 -8.97
CA ALA A 181 -19.20 8.90 -9.08
C ALA A 181 -18.58 7.81 -9.96
N LEU A 182 -17.61 8.19 -10.80
CA LEU A 182 -16.94 7.31 -11.75
C LEU A 182 -15.92 6.41 -11.05
N VAL A 183 -16.28 5.15 -10.80
CA VAL A 183 -15.43 4.19 -10.09
C VAL A 183 -14.15 3.79 -10.86
N ASN A 184 -14.07 4.14 -12.14
CA ASN A 184 -12.91 3.87 -13.00
C ASN A 184 -12.11 5.12 -13.36
N GLN A 185 -12.44 6.28 -12.79
CA GLN A 185 -11.68 7.50 -13.05
C GLN A 185 -10.23 7.32 -12.59
N ALA A 186 -9.29 7.64 -13.47
CA ALA A 186 -7.87 7.56 -13.16
C ALA A 186 -7.38 8.93 -12.65
N SER A 187 -6.48 8.92 -11.66
CA SER A 187 -5.79 10.12 -11.20
C SER A 187 -4.81 10.64 -12.28
N SER A 188 -4.53 11.95 -12.27
CA SER A 188 -3.72 12.57 -13.34
C SER A 188 -2.27 12.10 -13.32
N GLU A 189 -1.61 12.06 -12.16
CA GLU A 189 -0.18 11.72 -12.10
C GLU A 189 0.08 10.21 -12.14
N GLY A 190 -0.55 9.46 -11.24
CA GLY A 190 -0.29 8.04 -11.06
C GLY A 190 -1.16 7.13 -11.93
N ARG A 191 -2.16 7.66 -12.62
CA ARG A 191 -3.21 6.88 -13.31
C ARG A 191 -3.84 5.82 -12.40
N GLU A 192 -3.79 6.03 -11.08
CA GLU A 192 -4.42 5.14 -10.11
C GLU A 192 -5.95 5.30 -10.16
N SER A 193 -6.70 4.21 -10.29
CA SER A 193 -8.14 4.20 -10.10
C SER A 193 -8.50 4.10 -8.61
N PRO A 194 -9.73 4.41 -8.18
CA PRO A 194 -10.19 4.18 -6.81
C PRO A 194 -9.93 2.74 -6.31
N LEU A 195 -10.01 1.75 -7.22
CA LEU A 195 -9.70 0.35 -6.90
C LEU A 195 -8.20 0.13 -6.59
N HIS A 196 -7.29 0.84 -7.27
CA HIS A 196 -5.86 0.83 -6.92
C HIS A 196 -5.63 1.41 -5.52
N VAL A 197 -6.30 2.52 -5.21
CA VAL A 197 -6.20 3.14 -3.88
C VAL A 197 -6.73 2.21 -2.80
N ALA A 198 -7.89 1.58 -3.00
CA ALA A 198 -8.44 0.60 -2.05
C ALA A 198 -7.49 -0.59 -1.87
N ALA A 199 -6.91 -1.11 -2.94
CA ALA A 199 -5.92 -2.19 -2.91
C ALA A 199 -4.63 -1.78 -2.19
N LYS A 200 -4.13 -0.57 -2.44
CA LYS A 200 -2.93 0.02 -1.83
C LYS A 200 -3.05 0.15 -0.31
N HIS A 201 -4.25 0.45 0.18
CA HIS A 201 -4.54 0.62 1.60
C HIS A 201 -5.18 -0.62 2.26
N GLY A 202 -5.36 -1.72 1.53
CA GLY A 202 -5.92 -2.97 2.06
C GLY A 202 -7.38 -2.83 2.51
N LEU A 203 -8.18 -2.03 1.80
CA LEU A 203 -9.56 -1.70 2.16
C LEU A 203 -10.54 -2.69 1.52
N ARG A 204 -10.83 -3.78 2.24
CA ARG A 204 -11.70 -4.87 1.76
C ARG A 204 -13.10 -4.37 1.32
N ASP A 205 -13.74 -3.55 2.14
CA ASP A 205 -15.14 -3.16 1.90
C ASP A 205 -15.25 -2.12 0.79
N HIS A 206 -14.26 -1.22 0.64
CA HIS A 206 -14.16 -0.32 -0.51
C HIS A 206 -13.90 -1.12 -1.80
N THR A 207 -12.99 -2.11 -1.74
CA THR A 207 -12.71 -3.01 -2.88
C THR A 207 -13.99 -3.71 -3.34
N LEU A 208 -14.76 -4.26 -2.40
CA LEU A 208 -16.04 -4.90 -2.69
C LEU A 208 -17.04 -3.93 -3.31
N LEU A 209 -17.18 -2.74 -2.71
CA LEU A 209 -18.07 -1.68 -3.20
C LEU A 209 -17.74 -1.31 -4.65
N TYR A 210 -16.48 -1.04 -4.95
CA TYR A 210 -16.09 -0.61 -6.30
C TYR A 210 -16.28 -1.73 -7.33
N LEU A 211 -15.93 -2.99 -6.99
CA LEU A 211 -16.15 -4.14 -7.87
C LEU A 211 -17.64 -4.38 -8.16
N GLN A 212 -18.51 -4.22 -7.15
CA GLN A 212 -19.97 -4.34 -7.34
C GLN A 212 -20.55 -3.25 -8.26
N HIS A 213 -19.88 -2.09 -8.36
CA HIS A 213 -20.29 -0.98 -9.23
C HIS A 213 -19.47 -0.89 -10.52
N GLY A 214 -18.87 -2.00 -10.95
CA GLY A 214 -18.25 -2.11 -12.27
C GLY A 214 -16.84 -1.53 -12.37
N ALA A 215 -16.09 -1.50 -11.25
CA ALA A 215 -14.67 -1.19 -11.32
C ALA A 215 -13.93 -2.23 -12.16
N SER A 216 -13.10 -1.76 -13.10
CA SER A 216 -12.25 -2.64 -13.91
C SER A 216 -11.14 -3.24 -13.05
N VAL A 217 -11.16 -4.56 -12.91
CA VAL A 217 -10.32 -5.29 -11.97
C VAL A 217 -8.83 -5.25 -12.35
N ASP A 218 -8.52 -5.14 -13.66
CA ASP A 218 -7.17 -5.15 -14.20
C ASP A 218 -6.76 -3.80 -14.82
N ASN A 219 -7.36 -2.68 -14.39
CA ASN A 219 -6.88 -1.36 -14.74
C ASN A 219 -5.38 -1.24 -14.43
N ARG A 220 -4.65 -0.49 -15.27
CA ARG A 220 -3.21 -0.30 -15.11
C ARG A 220 -2.90 1.14 -14.73
N ASN A 221 -2.11 1.31 -13.69
CA ASN A 221 -1.59 2.61 -13.28
C ASN A 221 -0.40 3.05 -14.16
N SER A 222 0.26 4.17 -13.84
CA SER A 222 1.41 4.69 -14.59
C SER A 222 2.63 3.75 -14.60
N ARG A 223 2.71 2.78 -13.67
CA ARG A 223 3.75 1.75 -13.61
C ARG A 223 3.29 0.41 -14.19
N GLU A 224 2.22 0.42 -14.97
CA GLU A 224 1.57 -0.79 -15.49
C GLU A 224 1.13 -1.79 -14.39
N GLU A 225 1.05 -1.37 -13.11
CA GLU A 225 0.58 -2.21 -12.02
C GLU A 225 -0.94 -2.34 -12.03
N THR A 226 -1.46 -3.54 -11.80
CA THR A 226 -2.87 -3.80 -11.52
C THR A 226 -3.17 -3.63 -10.02
N PRO A 227 -4.43 -3.46 -9.60
CA PRO A 227 -4.80 -3.44 -8.18
C PRO A 227 -4.29 -4.67 -7.41
N LEU A 228 -4.34 -5.87 -8.02
CA LEU A 228 -3.79 -7.11 -7.43
C LEU A 228 -2.27 -7.01 -7.21
N SER A 229 -1.55 -6.51 -8.20
CA SER A 229 -0.10 -6.32 -8.12
C SER A 229 0.27 -5.31 -7.01
N VAL A 230 -0.49 -4.20 -6.90
CA VAL A 230 -0.32 -3.20 -5.84
C VAL A 230 -0.55 -3.82 -4.45
N ALA A 231 -1.66 -4.55 -4.25
CA ALA A 231 -1.96 -5.20 -2.97
C ALA A 231 -0.86 -6.18 -2.54
N CYS A 232 -0.39 -7.04 -3.46
CA CYS A 232 0.70 -7.98 -3.21
C CYS A 232 2.01 -7.27 -2.80
N GLY A 233 2.29 -6.10 -3.38
CA GLY A 233 3.48 -5.31 -3.06
C GLY A 233 3.43 -4.59 -1.71
N ARG A 234 2.23 -4.37 -1.17
CA ARG A 234 2.02 -3.65 0.10
C ARG A 234 1.97 -4.53 1.34
N ALA A 235 1.71 -5.82 1.21
CA ALA A 235 1.66 -6.80 2.31
C ALA A 235 3.06 -7.07 2.93
N ARG A 236 3.71 -6.03 3.47
CA ARG A 236 5.10 -6.10 3.93
C ARG A 236 5.24 -6.62 5.35
N GLU A 237 4.32 -6.21 6.23
CA GLU A 237 4.37 -6.55 7.64
C GLU A 237 3.47 -7.75 7.95
N PRO A 238 3.88 -8.64 8.87
CA PRO A 238 3.12 -9.86 9.19
C PRO A 238 1.69 -9.58 9.63
N TYR A 239 1.46 -8.53 10.44
CA TYR A 239 0.14 -8.16 10.96
C TYR A 239 -0.79 -7.54 9.92
N GLU A 240 -0.24 -7.07 8.79
CA GLU A 240 -1.02 -6.51 7.70
C GLU A 240 -1.42 -7.55 6.66
N GLN A 241 -0.77 -8.71 6.63
CA GLN A 241 -0.92 -9.69 5.55
C GLN A 241 -2.36 -10.17 5.40
N GLU A 242 -3.11 -10.33 6.51
CA GLU A 242 -4.49 -10.81 6.45
C GLU A 242 -5.41 -9.84 5.71
N ARG A 243 -5.31 -8.53 5.98
CA ARG A 243 -6.15 -7.54 5.29
C ARG A 243 -5.88 -7.49 3.79
N TYR A 244 -4.60 -7.60 3.37
CA TYR A 244 -4.25 -7.67 1.96
C TYR A 244 -4.65 -9.00 1.31
N LEU A 245 -4.61 -10.10 2.07
CA LEU A 245 -5.09 -11.40 1.62
C LEU A 245 -6.57 -11.34 1.25
N GLU A 246 -7.40 -10.70 2.07
CA GLU A 246 -8.83 -10.53 1.80
C GLU A 246 -9.08 -9.69 0.53
N VAL A 247 -8.34 -8.59 0.35
CA VAL A 247 -8.41 -7.77 -0.87
C VAL A 247 -8.00 -8.58 -2.10
N CYS A 248 -6.87 -9.29 -2.05
CA CYS A 248 -6.42 -10.14 -3.17
C CYS A 248 -7.43 -11.25 -3.49
N ARG A 249 -8.04 -11.84 -2.45
CA ARG A 249 -9.09 -12.86 -2.63
C ARG A 249 -10.31 -12.31 -3.36
N LEU A 250 -10.74 -11.08 -3.03
CA LEU A 250 -11.84 -10.41 -3.72
C LEU A 250 -11.49 -10.12 -5.17
N LEU A 251 -10.31 -9.53 -5.43
CA LEU A 251 -9.86 -9.21 -6.78
C LEU A 251 -9.81 -10.47 -7.66
N LEU A 252 -9.20 -11.56 -7.17
CA LEU A 252 -9.11 -12.82 -7.91
C LEU A 252 -10.49 -13.46 -8.16
N ARG A 253 -11.42 -13.39 -7.21
CA ARG A 253 -12.81 -13.86 -7.40
C ARG A 253 -13.56 -13.07 -8.47
N HIS A 254 -13.20 -11.81 -8.69
CA HIS A 254 -13.77 -10.96 -9.74
C HIS A 254 -12.96 -11.01 -11.04
N GLY A 255 -12.07 -11.97 -11.19
CA GLY A 255 -11.38 -12.26 -12.44
C GLY A 255 -10.04 -11.51 -12.66
N ALA A 256 -9.40 -10.97 -11.58
CA ALA A 256 -8.08 -10.38 -11.72
C ALA A 256 -7.08 -11.39 -12.29
N ASP A 257 -6.25 -10.94 -13.24
CA ASP A 257 -5.18 -11.77 -13.80
C ASP A 257 -4.03 -11.92 -12.81
N ALA A 258 -3.87 -13.13 -12.27
CA ALA A 258 -2.76 -13.47 -11.35
C ALA A 258 -1.37 -13.40 -12.01
N ASN A 259 -1.30 -13.23 -13.34
CA ASN A 259 -0.08 -13.21 -14.13
C ASN A 259 0.21 -11.85 -14.78
N ALA A 260 -0.63 -10.84 -14.55
CA ALA A 260 -0.40 -9.50 -15.07
C ALA A 260 0.93 -8.93 -14.54
N THR A 261 1.80 -8.48 -15.42
CA THR A 261 3.11 -7.91 -15.09
C THR A 261 3.07 -6.39 -15.10
N ASP A 262 3.93 -5.76 -14.28
CA ASP A 262 4.18 -4.32 -14.28
C ASP A 262 5.27 -3.93 -15.30
N GLU A 263 5.68 -2.66 -15.32
CA GLU A 263 6.73 -2.12 -16.22
C GLU A 263 8.10 -2.81 -16.08
N GLU A 264 8.37 -3.42 -14.92
CA GLU A 264 9.59 -4.19 -14.65
C GLU A 264 9.38 -5.69 -14.90
N GLU A 265 8.31 -6.08 -15.58
CA GLU A 265 7.88 -7.48 -15.81
C GLU A 265 7.65 -8.28 -14.52
N LYS A 266 7.46 -7.60 -13.37
CA LYS A 266 7.17 -8.26 -12.10
C LYS A 266 5.70 -8.66 -12.01
N SER A 267 5.45 -9.95 -11.85
CA SER A 267 4.10 -10.47 -11.57
C SER A 267 3.73 -10.26 -10.09
N PRO A 268 2.42 -10.37 -9.72
CA PRO A 268 1.98 -10.39 -8.32
C PRO A 268 2.73 -11.42 -7.46
N LEU A 269 3.09 -12.58 -8.05
CA LEU A 269 3.86 -13.62 -7.37
C LEU A 269 5.28 -13.17 -6.98
N HIS A 270 5.97 -12.39 -7.83
CA HIS A 270 7.28 -11.80 -7.47
C HIS A 270 7.16 -10.90 -6.24
N LYS A 271 6.13 -10.05 -6.18
CA LYS A 271 5.89 -9.12 -5.08
C LYS A 271 5.52 -9.85 -3.79
N ALA A 272 4.65 -10.85 -3.86
CA ALA A 272 4.30 -11.69 -2.72
C ALA A 272 5.51 -12.47 -2.17
N CYS A 273 6.36 -13.00 -3.06
CA CYS A 273 7.60 -13.69 -2.70
C CYS A 273 8.62 -12.75 -2.05
N LYS A 274 8.79 -11.52 -2.56
CA LYS A 274 9.66 -10.50 -1.97
C LYS A 274 9.24 -10.14 -0.54
N ASN A 275 7.95 -10.17 -0.26
CA ASN A 275 7.39 -9.93 1.08
C ASN A 275 7.35 -11.20 1.94
N ALA A 276 7.77 -12.34 1.42
CA ALA A 276 7.70 -13.66 2.06
C ALA A 276 6.30 -14.03 2.58
N SER A 277 5.24 -13.50 1.95
CA SER A 277 3.85 -13.72 2.35
C SER A 277 3.35 -15.06 1.79
N TYR A 278 3.52 -16.14 2.56
CA TYR A 278 3.17 -17.48 2.09
C TYR A 278 1.67 -17.64 1.80
N LEU A 279 0.79 -16.94 2.54
CA LEU A 279 -0.64 -16.97 2.28
C LEU A 279 -1.03 -16.35 0.94
N LEU A 280 -0.41 -15.21 0.59
CA LEU A 280 -0.60 -14.60 -0.73
C LEU A 280 -0.01 -15.48 -1.84
N VAL A 281 1.18 -16.04 -1.61
CA VAL A 281 1.79 -16.98 -2.56
C VAL A 281 0.87 -18.19 -2.78
N GLN A 282 0.32 -18.76 -1.71
CA GLN A 282 -0.63 -19.88 -1.81
C GLN A 282 -1.89 -19.47 -2.61
N LEU A 283 -2.47 -18.31 -2.29
CA LEU A 283 -3.65 -17.80 -2.98
C LEU A 283 -3.39 -17.60 -4.48
N LEU A 284 -2.26 -16.99 -4.84
CA LEU A 284 -1.89 -16.77 -6.24
C LEU A 284 -1.66 -18.09 -7.00
N LEU A 285 -0.97 -19.07 -6.39
CA LEU A 285 -0.72 -20.36 -6.99
C LEU A 285 -2.02 -21.17 -7.18
N GLN A 286 -2.96 -21.07 -6.25
CA GLN A 286 -4.31 -21.65 -6.40
C GLN A 286 -5.09 -21.02 -7.56
N ASN A 287 -4.80 -19.76 -7.90
CA ASN A 287 -5.36 -19.05 -9.03
C ASN A 287 -4.44 -19.06 -10.27
N GLN A 288 -3.66 -20.11 -10.45
CA GLN A 288 -2.86 -20.41 -11.64
C GLN A 288 -1.74 -19.39 -11.92
N ALA A 289 -1.18 -18.74 -10.90
CA ALA A 289 0.02 -17.93 -11.06
C ALA A 289 1.18 -18.79 -11.57
N LYS A 290 1.88 -18.29 -12.59
CA LYS A 290 3.03 -18.96 -13.19
C LYS A 290 4.24 -18.86 -12.26
N VAL A 291 4.79 -20.01 -11.86
CA VAL A 291 5.87 -20.12 -10.87
C VAL A 291 7.25 -19.76 -11.46
N ASN A 292 7.46 -20.09 -12.74
CA ASN A 292 8.76 -20.00 -13.42
C ASN A 292 8.79 -18.82 -14.41
N VAL A 293 8.43 -17.64 -13.95
CA VAL A 293 8.52 -16.37 -14.69
C VAL A 293 9.74 -15.58 -14.22
N PHE A 294 10.25 -14.72 -15.08
CA PHE A 294 11.38 -13.84 -14.77
C PHE A 294 10.95 -12.40 -14.94
N ASP A 295 11.44 -11.53 -14.06
CA ASP A 295 11.31 -10.09 -14.23
C ASP A 295 12.35 -9.56 -15.22
N TYR A 296 12.31 -8.26 -15.51
CA TYR A 296 13.24 -7.57 -16.41
C TYR A 296 14.73 -7.82 -16.06
N ASN A 297 15.03 -8.03 -14.77
CA ASN A 297 16.38 -8.32 -14.29
C ASN A 297 16.73 -9.82 -14.30
N GLY A 298 15.87 -10.66 -14.85
CA GLY A 298 16.05 -12.11 -14.83
C GLY A 298 15.84 -12.74 -13.43
N THR A 299 15.15 -12.05 -12.52
CA THR A 299 14.87 -12.54 -11.17
C THR A 299 13.59 -13.38 -11.18
N SER A 300 13.64 -14.59 -10.64
CA SER A 300 12.46 -15.44 -10.46
C SER A 300 11.76 -15.19 -9.10
N PRO A 301 10.49 -15.58 -8.93
CA PRO A 301 9.82 -15.56 -7.62
C PRO A 301 10.61 -16.27 -6.52
N MET A 302 11.26 -17.41 -6.85
CA MET A 302 12.17 -18.12 -5.92
C MET A 302 13.35 -17.23 -5.51
N ALA A 303 13.98 -16.53 -6.46
CA ALA A 303 15.10 -15.63 -6.14
C ALA A 303 14.64 -14.46 -5.28
N CYS A 304 13.43 -13.91 -5.49
CA CYS A 304 12.88 -12.84 -4.67
C CYS A 304 12.75 -13.23 -3.19
N VAL A 305 12.23 -14.43 -2.89
CA VAL A 305 12.10 -14.88 -1.50
C VAL A 305 13.46 -15.13 -0.86
N LEU A 306 14.43 -15.69 -1.60
CA LEU A 306 15.78 -15.96 -1.07
C LEU A 306 16.55 -14.68 -0.75
N GLN A 307 16.40 -13.64 -1.56
CA GLN A 307 17.00 -12.33 -1.32
C GLN A 307 16.44 -11.63 -0.08
N SER A 308 15.19 -11.90 0.28
CA SER A 308 14.51 -11.26 1.43
C SER A 308 14.49 -12.14 2.69
N ALA A 309 14.87 -13.41 2.61
CA ALA A 309 14.70 -14.40 3.67
C ALA A 309 15.32 -13.99 5.02
N SER A 310 16.54 -13.44 5.02
CA SER A 310 17.22 -13.01 6.25
C SER A 310 16.57 -11.81 6.93
N PHE A 311 15.92 -10.93 6.16
CA PHE A 311 15.26 -9.72 6.65
C PHE A 311 13.79 -9.95 7.04
N LYS A 312 13.18 -11.04 6.56
CA LYS A 312 11.76 -11.39 6.75
C LYS A 312 11.58 -12.71 7.49
N ARG A 313 12.41 -12.99 8.50
CA ARG A 313 12.37 -14.25 9.28
C ARG A 313 11.00 -14.51 9.92
N GLU A 314 10.37 -13.46 10.45
CA GLU A 314 9.05 -13.53 11.10
C GLU A 314 7.95 -13.99 10.13
N CYS A 315 8.10 -13.69 8.84
CA CYS A 315 7.16 -14.14 7.79
C CYS A 315 7.35 -15.61 7.41
N ARG A 316 8.29 -16.34 8.05
CA ARG A 316 8.56 -17.76 7.78
C ARG A 316 8.84 -18.06 6.31
N PRO A 317 9.90 -17.47 5.70
CA PRO A 317 10.21 -17.58 4.27
C PRO A 317 10.37 -19.04 3.79
N HIS A 318 10.74 -19.96 4.67
CA HIS A 318 10.82 -21.37 4.38
C HIS A 318 9.50 -21.95 3.85
N ARG A 319 8.33 -21.51 4.37
CA ARG A 319 7.02 -21.94 3.87
C ARG A 319 6.77 -21.48 2.45
N THR A 320 7.20 -20.27 2.11
CA THR A 320 7.11 -19.73 0.74
C THR A 320 7.98 -20.54 -0.21
N VAL A 321 9.22 -20.85 0.17
CA VAL A 321 10.15 -21.69 -0.62
C VAL A 321 9.59 -23.08 -0.82
N GLN A 322 9.08 -23.71 0.24
CA GLN A 322 8.42 -25.02 0.19
C GLN A 322 7.22 -25.01 -0.79
N MET A 323 6.37 -24.00 -0.69
CA MET A 323 5.20 -23.83 -1.55
C MET A 323 5.59 -23.73 -3.03
N LEU A 324 6.57 -22.88 -3.36
CA LEU A 324 7.07 -22.72 -4.72
C LEU A 324 7.62 -24.05 -5.28
N LEU A 325 8.45 -24.79 -4.50
CA LEU A 325 8.98 -26.08 -4.92
C LEU A 325 7.90 -27.15 -5.11
N ASN A 326 6.83 -27.10 -4.31
CA ASN A 326 5.71 -28.04 -4.42
C ASN A 326 4.79 -27.75 -5.62
N HIS A 327 4.86 -26.51 -6.16
CA HIS A 327 4.17 -26.12 -7.40
C HIS A 327 5.09 -26.14 -8.64
N GLY A 328 6.28 -26.74 -8.54
CA GLY A 328 7.18 -26.96 -9.68
C GLY A 328 8.11 -25.80 -9.99
N SER A 329 8.44 -24.96 -8.99
CA SER A 329 9.50 -23.97 -9.18
C SER A 329 10.82 -24.64 -9.56
N GLN A 330 11.53 -24.03 -10.48
CA GLN A 330 12.90 -24.43 -10.81
C GLN A 330 13.79 -24.33 -9.57
N ARG A 331 14.66 -25.32 -9.43
CA ARG A 331 15.65 -25.32 -8.36
C ARG A 331 16.77 -24.35 -8.69
N ILE A 332 17.42 -23.82 -7.67
CA ILE A 332 18.60 -23.00 -7.84
C ILE A 332 19.71 -23.85 -8.48
N TRP A 333 20.46 -23.26 -9.40
CA TRP A 333 21.62 -23.93 -9.99
C TRP A 333 22.61 -24.37 -8.89
N PRO A 334 23.09 -25.62 -8.88
CA PRO A 334 23.97 -26.12 -7.82
C PRO A 334 25.19 -25.23 -7.54
N GLY A 335 25.81 -24.66 -8.59
CA GLY A 335 26.94 -23.74 -8.45
C GLY A 335 26.60 -22.38 -7.82
N ALA A 336 25.32 -22.00 -7.76
CA ALA A 336 24.85 -20.79 -7.10
C ALA A 336 24.45 -21.02 -5.62
N PHE A 337 24.53 -22.26 -5.12
CA PHE A 337 24.10 -22.60 -3.76
C PHE A 337 24.92 -21.88 -2.69
N GLU A 338 26.17 -21.57 -2.95
CA GLU A 338 27.02 -20.73 -2.10
C GLU A 338 26.42 -19.33 -1.87
N LYS A 339 25.84 -18.72 -2.91
CA LYS A 339 25.13 -17.43 -2.79
C LYS A 339 23.88 -17.55 -1.90
N VAL A 340 23.18 -18.68 -1.97
CA VAL A 340 22.04 -18.98 -1.11
C VAL A 340 22.50 -19.10 0.35
N LEU A 341 23.59 -19.82 0.61
CA LEU A 341 24.16 -19.91 1.95
C LEU A 341 24.51 -18.53 2.51
N LYS A 342 25.13 -17.67 1.70
CA LYS A 342 25.48 -16.31 2.11
C LYS A 342 24.25 -15.47 2.45
N SER A 343 23.20 -15.54 1.64
CA SER A 343 22.00 -14.72 1.84
C SER A 343 21.02 -15.28 2.87
N CYS A 344 20.98 -16.61 3.05
CA CYS A 344 20.02 -17.29 3.90
C CYS A 344 20.64 -17.97 5.13
N ALA A 345 21.91 -17.70 5.43
CA ALA A 345 22.61 -18.36 6.56
C ALA A 345 21.84 -18.33 7.87
N SER A 346 21.18 -17.22 8.16
CA SER A 346 20.41 -17.01 9.37
C SER A 346 19.01 -17.67 9.36
N THR A 347 18.65 -18.38 8.28
CA THR A 347 17.36 -19.09 8.11
C THR A 347 17.62 -20.52 7.65
N PRO A 348 18.14 -21.40 8.53
CA PRO A 348 18.56 -22.76 8.18
C PRO A 348 17.43 -23.60 7.59
N GLU A 349 16.18 -23.35 7.94
CA GLU A 349 15.01 -24.05 7.39
C GLU A 349 14.90 -23.84 5.87
N VAL A 350 15.22 -22.63 5.37
CA VAL A 350 15.23 -22.32 3.93
C VAL A 350 16.31 -23.15 3.24
N ILE A 351 17.51 -23.19 3.83
CA ILE A 351 18.63 -23.96 3.30
C ILE A 351 18.29 -25.45 3.29
N GLY A 352 17.72 -25.96 4.38
CA GLY A 352 17.31 -27.37 4.51
C GLY A 352 16.31 -27.81 3.45
N ILE A 353 15.26 -27.02 3.23
CA ILE A 353 14.23 -27.29 2.20
C ILE A 353 14.86 -27.32 0.81
N LEU A 354 15.69 -26.30 0.48
CA LEU A 354 16.38 -26.24 -0.81
C LEU A 354 17.30 -27.44 -0.98
N PHE A 355 18.18 -27.70 0.01
CA PHE A 355 19.12 -28.82 -0.02
C PHE A 355 18.40 -30.17 -0.19
N ASN A 356 17.32 -30.38 0.52
CA ASN A 356 16.50 -31.58 0.46
C ASN A 356 15.69 -31.74 -0.86
N SER A 357 15.66 -30.71 -1.69
CA SER A 357 15.02 -30.78 -3.01
C SER A 357 15.93 -31.43 -4.07
N TYR A 358 17.24 -31.54 -3.82
CA TYR A 358 18.21 -32.17 -4.76
C TYR A 358 18.44 -33.63 -4.41
N SER A 359 18.52 -34.50 -5.41
CA SER A 359 18.91 -35.90 -5.24
C SER A 359 20.42 -36.03 -4.96
N LYS A 360 21.20 -35.15 -5.57
CA LYS A 360 22.66 -35.07 -5.36
C LYS A 360 23.07 -33.60 -5.40
N LEU A 361 23.55 -33.08 -4.29
CA LEU A 361 24.18 -31.78 -4.20
C LEU A 361 25.48 -32.00 -3.41
N ARG A 362 26.62 -31.76 -4.05
CA ARG A 362 27.93 -31.90 -3.40
C ARG A 362 28.13 -30.71 -2.47
N VAL A 363 28.35 -30.99 -1.20
CA VAL A 363 28.75 -30.00 -0.20
C VAL A 363 30.22 -29.68 -0.44
N SER A 364 30.54 -28.39 -0.55
CA SER A 364 31.93 -27.92 -0.71
C SER A 364 32.45 -27.43 0.64
N GLU A 365 33.74 -27.68 0.93
CA GLU A 365 34.40 -27.15 2.13
C GLU A 365 34.37 -25.62 2.17
N LYS A 366 34.44 -24.96 1.00
CA LYS A 366 34.32 -23.51 0.85
C LYS A 366 32.98 -22.94 1.39
N TRP A 367 31.95 -23.76 1.47
CA TRP A 367 30.67 -23.32 1.99
C TRP A 367 30.70 -22.92 3.47
N ARG A 368 31.68 -23.51 4.22
CA ARG A 368 31.89 -23.15 5.63
C ARG A 368 32.38 -21.70 5.78
N GLU A 369 33.23 -21.25 4.87
CA GLU A 369 33.85 -19.92 4.87
C GLU A 369 32.81 -18.80 4.59
N VAL A 370 31.73 -19.14 3.91
CA VAL A 370 30.69 -18.17 3.53
C VAL A 370 29.69 -17.90 4.65
N ILE A 371 29.63 -18.80 5.64
CA ILE A 371 28.69 -18.69 6.78
C ILE A 371 29.38 -17.93 7.90
N PRO A 372 28.80 -16.78 8.37
CA PRO A 372 29.34 -16.04 9.50
C PRO A 372 29.48 -16.94 10.76
N GLU A 373 30.54 -16.78 11.51
CA GLU A 373 30.82 -17.66 12.66
C GLU A 373 29.73 -17.57 13.75
N ASP A 374 29.25 -16.39 14.04
CA ASP A 374 28.17 -16.16 14.99
C ASP A 374 26.88 -16.90 14.58
N VAL A 375 26.54 -16.86 13.29
CA VAL A 375 25.37 -17.57 12.72
C VAL A 375 25.60 -19.08 12.76
N PHE A 376 26.82 -19.53 12.46
CA PHE A 376 27.16 -20.95 12.55
C PHE A 376 27.00 -21.49 13.98
N GLN A 377 27.48 -20.77 14.98
CA GLN A 377 27.35 -21.15 16.39
C GLN A 377 25.87 -21.14 16.84
N MET A 378 25.11 -20.16 16.40
CA MET A 378 23.69 -20.08 16.72
C MET A 378 22.89 -21.30 16.18
N HIS A 379 23.27 -21.81 15.01
CA HIS A 379 22.60 -22.93 14.34
C HIS A 379 23.50 -24.14 14.16
N GLN A 380 24.42 -24.36 15.12
CA GLN A 380 25.49 -25.38 15.07
C GLN A 380 24.98 -26.79 14.71
N PRO A 381 23.89 -27.33 15.32
CA PRO A 381 23.46 -28.70 15.00
C PRO A 381 23.04 -28.85 13.52
N PHE A 382 22.39 -27.85 12.95
CA PHE A 382 21.99 -27.87 11.55
C PHE A 382 23.20 -27.85 10.61
N TYR A 383 24.14 -26.91 10.83
CA TYR A 383 25.32 -26.78 9.96
C TYR A 383 26.26 -27.95 10.08
N GLN A 384 26.45 -28.53 11.27
CA GLN A 384 27.20 -29.75 11.44
C GLN A 384 26.60 -30.90 10.64
N SER A 385 25.27 -31.09 10.70
CA SER A 385 24.59 -32.11 9.90
C SER A 385 24.75 -31.88 8.40
N LEU A 386 24.69 -30.60 7.94
CA LEU A 386 24.89 -30.25 6.54
C LEU A 386 26.31 -30.64 6.07
N PHE A 387 27.35 -30.31 6.85
CA PHE A 387 28.75 -30.59 6.46
C PHE A 387 29.12 -32.08 6.58
N MET A 388 28.49 -32.81 7.47
CA MET A 388 28.67 -34.28 7.54
C MET A 388 28.23 -34.97 6.25
N LEU A 389 27.23 -34.41 5.56
CA LEU A 389 26.76 -34.94 4.27
C LEU A 389 27.74 -34.75 3.11
N SER A 390 28.87 -34.04 3.30
CA SER A 390 29.95 -33.92 2.30
C SER A 390 30.60 -35.26 2.02
N HIS A 391 30.66 -36.13 3.05
CA HIS A 391 31.36 -37.41 3.01
C HIS A 391 30.45 -38.63 3.06
N THR A 392 29.12 -38.40 3.22
CA THR A 392 28.15 -39.50 3.32
C THR A 392 27.16 -39.50 2.16
N PRO A 393 26.81 -40.67 1.58
CA PRO A 393 25.74 -40.74 0.59
C PRO A 393 24.40 -40.45 1.25
N ARG A 394 23.49 -39.87 0.47
CA ARG A 394 22.09 -39.66 0.91
C ARG A 394 21.38 -41.00 1.12
N CYS A 395 20.57 -41.08 2.16
CA CYS A 395 19.81 -42.29 2.49
C CYS A 395 18.78 -42.65 1.37
N LEU A 396 18.41 -43.91 1.33
CA LEU A 396 17.47 -44.42 0.35
C LEU A 396 16.10 -43.72 0.41
N GLN A 397 15.63 -43.38 1.61
CA GLN A 397 14.39 -42.63 1.83
C GLN A 397 14.43 -41.27 1.12
N HIS A 398 15.56 -40.53 1.21
CA HIS A 398 15.76 -39.27 0.52
C HIS A 398 15.73 -39.45 -1.02
N LEU A 399 16.41 -40.48 -1.53
CA LEU A 399 16.40 -40.74 -2.97
C LEU A 399 15.00 -41.10 -3.49
N CYS A 400 14.22 -41.88 -2.72
CA CYS A 400 12.82 -42.17 -3.01
C CYS A 400 11.98 -40.89 -3.01
N ARG A 401 12.13 -40.01 -2.01
CA ARG A 401 11.50 -38.69 -2.00
C ARG A 401 11.73 -37.93 -3.30
N CYS A 402 12.99 -37.82 -3.70
CA CYS A 402 13.39 -37.13 -4.92
C CYS A 402 12.80 -37.76 -6.19
N ALA A 403 12.73 -39.08 -6.25
CA ALA A 403 12.12 -39.83 -7.36
C ALA A 403 10.63 -39.56 -7.46
N VAL A 404 9.88 -39.68 -6.35
CA VAL A 404 8.43 -39.39 -6.29
C VAL A 404 8.16 -37.95 -6.72
N ARG A 405 8.89 -36.98 -6.17
CA ARG A 405 8.72 -35.57 -6.52
C ARG A 405 9.07 -35.25 -7.98
N LYS A 406 10.10 -35.93 -8.53
CA LYS A 406 10.43 -35.81 -9.96
C LYS A 406 9.31 -36.33 -10.84
N HIS A 407 8.67 -37.43 -10.45
CA HIS A 407 7.54 -38.01 -11.19
C HIS A 407 6.30 -37.11 -11.15
N LEU A 408 5.97 -36.56 -9.99
CA LEU A 408 4.80 -35.69 -9.80
C LEU A 408 5.00 -34.27 -10.39
N GLY A 409 6.25 -33.79 -10.48
CA GLY A 409 6.58 -32.46 -11.04
C GLY A 409 5.87 -31.33 -10.31
N SER A 410 5.14 -30.50 -11.03
CA SER A 410 4.37 -29.37 -10.47
C SER A 410 3.12 -29.78 -9.68
N LYS A 411 2.73 -31.05 -9.74
CA LYS A 411 1.54 -31.59 -9.06
C LYS A 411 1.83 -32.09 -7.64
N CYS A 412 3.03 -31.89 -7.10
CA CYS A 412 3.37 -32.35 -5.75
C CYS A 412 2.37 -31.87 -4.71
N TRP A 413 1.99 -30.57 -4.75
CA TRP A 413 1.04 -29.98 -3.81
C TRP A 413 -0.35 -30.64 -3.83
N SER A 414 -0.86 -30.96 -5.02
CA SER A 414 -2.19 -31.55 -5.19
C SER A 414 -2.23 -33.09 -5.03
N CYS A 415 -1.16 -33.75 -5.46
CA CYS A 415 -1.16 -35.23 -5.50
C CYS A 415 -0.63 -35.87 -4.21
N ILE A 416 0.37 -35.32 -3.55
CA ILE A 416 0.96 -35.94 -2.36
C ILE A 416 -0.06 -36.12 -1.22
N PRO A 417 -0.94 -35.14 -0.90
CA PRO A 417 -1.95 -35.32 0.14
C PRO A 417 -2.93 -36.49 -0.14
N GLN A 418 -3.11 -36.85 -1.42
CA GLN A 418 -4.03 -37.92 -1.85
C GLN A 418 -3.37 -39.30 -1.88
N LEU A 419 -2.05 -39.37 -1.68
CA LEU A 419 -1.37 -40.69 -1.65
C LEU A 419 -1.83 -41.52 -0.45
N PRO A 420 -2.00 -42.85 -0.62
CA PRO A 420 -2.38 -43.76 0.46
C PRO A 420 -1.17 -44.09 1.35
N VAL A 421 -0.55 -43.06 1.94
CA VAL A 421 0.61 -43.20 2.82
C VAL A 421 0.38 -42.44 4.13
N PRO A 422 1.04 -42.83 5.24
CA PRO A 422 0.90 -42.15 6.52
C PRO A 422 1.23 -40.64 6.44
N GLU A 423 0.55 -39.82 7.26
CA GLU A 423 0.76 -38.37 7.29
C GLU A 423 2.23 -37.94 7.46
N PRO A 424 3.04 -38.54 8.36
CA PRO A 424 4.43 -38.18 8.46
C PRO A 424 5.23 -38.32 7.15
N LEU A 425 4.85 -39.31 6.33
CA LEU A 425 5.50 -39.49 5.02
C LEU A 425 5.00 -38.48 4.00
N LYS A 426 3.76 -38.01 4.07
CA LYS A 426 3.25 -36.91 3.24
C LYS A 426 4.00 -35.62 3.57
N HIS A 427 4.15 -35.28 4.84
CA HIS A 427 4.94 -34.13 5.31
C HIS A 427 6.40 -34.19 4.81
N TYR A 428 7.01 -35.37 4.92
CA TYR A 428 8.35 -35.61 4.39
C TYR A 428 8.42 -35.40 2.87
N LEU A 429 7.47 -35.93 2.11
CA LEU A 429 7.39 -35.75 0.65
C LEU A 429 7.15 -34.31 0.24
N LEU A 430 6.42 -33.52 1.05
CA LEU A 430 6.14 -32.09 0.83
C LEU A 430 7.31 -31.17 1.25
N LEU A 431 8.46 -31.72 1.67
CA LEU A 431 9.63 -30.96 2.11
C LEU A 431 9.38 -30.11 3.36
N GLU A 432 8.62 -30.61 4.33
CA GLU A 432 8.56 -29.93 5.61
C GLU A 432 9.94 -29.92 6.30
N PRO A 433 10.25 -28.84 7.04
CA PRO A 433 11.54 -28.74 7.73
C PRO A 433 11.73 -29.86 8.76
N GLU A 434 12.83 -30.62 8.63
CA GLU A 434 13.13 -31.76 9.50
C GLU A 434 14.05 -31.40 10.67
N GLY A 435 14.46 -30.12 10.78
CA GLY A 435 15.40 -29.65 11.81
C GLY A 435 16.85 -30.07 11.57
N LEU A 436 17.11 -31.36 11.36
CA LEU A 436 18.42 -31.90 10.98
C LEU A 436 18.36 -32.46 9.58
N LEU A 437 19.50 -32.42 8.85
CA LEU A 437 19.63 -33.04 7.53
C LEU A 437 20.11 -34.49 7.70
N LEU A 438 19.31 -35.43 7.19
CA LEU A 438 19.61 -36.87 7.25
C LEU A 438 19.96 -37.44 5.87
#